data_6f94721a264ab6b3cbb0952605cecd4f
#
_entry.id   6f94721a264ab6b3cbb0952605cecd4f
#
_cell.length_a   1.000
_cell.length_b   1.000
_cell.length_c   1.000
_cell.angle_alpha   90.00
_cell.angle_beta   90.00
_cell.angle_gamma   90.00
#
_symmetry.space_group_name_H-M   'P 1'
#
loop_
_entity.id
_entity.type
_entity.pdbx_description
1 polymer ?
#
loop_
_entity_poly.entity_id
_entity_poly.type
_entity_poly.pdbx_seq_one_letter_code
_entity_poly.pdbx_strand_id
1 'polypeptide(L)'
;LSISEHGLNIVNPFSKVYLPSIDTELRKSIPLDEIKLIQSYCRQEDDEPRWLISLLSDSGMRLSEALGLAKEDIKLEEPIPYIRLIPHPWRRLKTRSSQRYIPLVGEALWACKRILEHNDDSIFAFPRYTSINQCNANSASAALNKWLKSKLIDDYVIHGFRHSFRDRLRAVECPSDIIDQLGGWSLK
;
A
#
# COMPACT_ATOMS: atom_id res chain seq x y z
N LEU A 1 -27.81 10.40 1.85
CA LEU A 1 -27.69 9.87 3.23
C LEU A 1 -28.35 10.81 4.23
N SER A 2 -27.92 12.09 4.43
CA SER A 2 -28.50 12.93 5.48
C SER A 2 -29.98 13.29 5.27
N ILE A 3 -30.49 13.35 4.04
CA ILE A 3 -31.90 13.64 3.75
C ILE A 3 -32.80 12.51 4.27
N SER A 4 -32.40 11.24 4.03
CA SER A 4 -33.18 10.08 4.50
C SER A 4 -32.97 9.79 6.00
N GLU A 5 -31.77 10.04 6.54
CA GLU A 5 -31.47 9.82 7.95
C GLU A 5 -32.16 10.82 8.88
N HIS A 6 -32.40 12.06 8.40
CA HIS A 6 -33.06 13.12 9.19
C HIS A 6 -34.51 13.36 8.80
N GLY A 7 -35.10 12.49 7.94
CA GLY A 7 -36.51 12.60 7.53
C GLY A 7 -36.84 13.91 6.84
N LEU A 8 -35.89 14.56 6.20
CA LEU A 8 -36.09 15.84 5.53
C LEU A 8 -36.90 15.68 4.26
N ASN A 9 -38.01 16.36 4.16
CA ASN A 9 -38.89 16.35 2.97
C ASN A 9 -38.34 17.32 1.89
N ILE A 10 -37.08 17.14 1.51
CA ILE A 10 -36.37 17.97 0.53
C ILE A 10 -35.93 17.08 -0.61
N VAL A 11 -36.25 17.49 -1.84
CA VAL A 11 -35.74 16.81 -3.04
C VAL A 11 -34.23 17.04 -3.13
N ASN A 12 -33.45 15.96 -3.25
CA ASN A 12 -32.00 16.07 -3.42
C ASN A 12 -31.71 16.89 -4.70
N PRO A 13 -31.12 18.11 -4.60
CA PRO A 13 -30.85 18.95 -5.77
C PRO A 13 -29.88 18.31 -6.76
N PHE A 14 -29.09 17.30 -6.33
CA PHE A 14 -28.13 16.59 -7.16
C PHE A 14 -28.71 15.30 -7.79
N SER A 15 -29.98 14.94 -7.53
CA SER A 15 -30.58 13.69 -8.03
C SER A 15 -30.67 13.61 -9.56
N LYS A 16 -30.61 14.75 -10.25
CA LYS A 16 -30.67 14.86 -11.72
C LYS A 16 -29.36 15.33 -12.35
N VAL A 17 -28.28 15.44 -11.55
CA VAL A 17 -26.97 15.81 -12.10
C VAL A 17 -26.40 14.60 -12.83
N TYR A 18 -26.34 14.71 -14.15
CA TYR A 18 -25.62 13.74 -14.97
C TYR A 18 -24.11 13.97 -14.74
N LEU A 19 -23.48 13.03 -14.07
CA LEU A 19 -22.02 12.95 -14.02
C LEU A 19 -21.60 12.09 -15.21
N PRO A 20 -21.00 12.67 -16.27
CA PRO A 20 -20.45 11.84 -17.33
C PRO A 20 -19.46 10.86 -16.68
N SER A 21 -19.57 9.59 -17.04
CA SER A 21 -18.55 8.60 -16.70
C SER A 21 -17.24 9.08 -17.35
N ILE A 22 -16.40 9.74 -16.60
CA ILE A 22 -15.03 9.95 -17.03
C ILE A 22 -14.46 8.53 -17.08
N ASP A 23 -14.08 8.07 -18.28
CA ASP A 23 -13.28 6.87 -18.44
C ASP A 23 -12.00 7.10 -17.61
N THR A 24 -12.08 6.70 -16.35
CA THR A 24 -10.90 6.61 -15.52
C THR A 24 -10.06 5.50 -16.12
N GLU A 25 -8.99 5.87 -16.81
CA GLU A 25 -8.00 4.89 -17.24
C GLU A 25 -7.72 3.93 -16.08
N LEU A 26 -8.05 2.67 -16.31
CA LEU A 26 -7.81 1.62 -15.32
C LEU A 26 -6.31 1.66 -14.99
N ARG A 27 -5.99 1.90 -13.74
CA ARG A 27 -4.60 1.92 -13.28
C ARG A 27 -3.95 0.60 -13.67
N LYS A 28 -2.91 0.68 -14.51
CA LYS A 28 -2.23 -0.48 -15.05
C LYS A 28 -1.46 -1.24 -13.97
N SER A 29 -1.50 -2.55 -14.02
CA SER A 29 -0.58 -3.41 -13.28
C SER A 29 0.83 -3.22 -13.84
N ILE A 30 1.84 -3.23 -12.98
CA ILE A 30 3.25 -3.16 -13.39
C ILE A 30 3.69 -4.57 -13.80
N PRO A 31 4.26 -4.78 -14.99
CA PRO A 31 4.78 -6.07 -15.42
C PRO A 31 5.87 -6.61 -14.48
N LEU A 32 6.02 -7.94 -14.44
CA LEU A 32 6.98 -8.56 -13.51
C LEU A 32 8.43 -8.14 -13.77
N ASP A 33 8.81 -7.98 -15.05
CA ASP A 33 10.16 -7.56 -15.41
C ASP A 33 10.46 -6.13 -14.95
N GLU A 34 9.49 -5.23 -15.08
CA GLU A 34 9.59 -3.87 -14.56
C GLU A 34 9.66 -3.84 -13.03
N ILE A 35 8.89 -4.73 -12.35
CA ILE A 35 8.99 -4.88 -10.89
C ILE A 35 10.40 -5.31 -10.50
N LYS A 36 10.98 -6.32 -11.16
CA LYS A 36 12.34 -6.79 -10.87
C LYS A 36 13.39 -5.70 -11.12
N LEU A 37 13.22 -4.92 -12.19
CA LEU A 37 14.09 -3.79 -12.51
C LEU A 37 14.03 -2.73 -11.38
N ILE A 38 12.83 -2.34 -10.95
CA ILE A 38 12.64 -1.39 -9.85
C ILE A 38 13.23 -1.93 -8.55
N GLN A 39 13.02 -3.20 -8.23
CA GLN A 39 13.58 -3.85 -7.05
C GLN A 39 15.12 -3.82 -7.08
N SER A 40 15.75 -4.00 -8.24
CA SER A 40 17.20 -3.88 -8.36
C SER A 40 17.71 -2.47 -8.08
N TYR A 41 17.03 -1.43 -8.59
CA TYR A 41 17.34 -0.04 -8.24
C TYR A 41 17.12 0.25 -6.76
N CYS A 42 16.07 -0.29 -6.15
CA CYS A 42 15.83 -0.14 -4.72
C CYS A 42 16.99 -0.72 -3.88
N ARG A 43 17.52 -1.87 -4.28
CA ARG A 43 18.68 -2.49 -3.66
C ARG A 43 19.95 -1.67 -3.79
N GLN A 44 20.16 -1.01 -4.94
CA GLN A 44 21.34 -0.18 -5.19
C GLN A 44 21.31 1.12 -4.41
N GLU A 45 20.16 1.77 -4.33
CA GLU A 45 20.00 3.05 -3.63
C GLU A 45 19.89 2.88 -2.11
N ASP A 46 19.31 1.78 -1.63
CA ASP A 46 19.23 1.29 -0.24
C ASP A 46 18.93 2.38 0.81
N ASP A 47 17.83 3.09 0.63
CA ASP A 47 17.34 4.15 1.52
C ASP A 47 15.85 3.97 1.88
N GLU A 48 15.36 4.76 2.82
CA GLU A 48 14.00 4.68 3.34
C GLU A 48 12.91 4.70 2.24
N PRO A 49 12.92 5.61 1.24
CA PRO A 49 11.95 5.57 0.15
C PRO A 49 12.01 4.27 -0.68
N ARG A 50 13.19 3.68 -0.88
CA ARG A 50 13.36 2.44 -1.66
C ARG A 50 12.94 1.22 -0.87
N TRP A 51 13.14 1.22 0.46
CA TRP A 51 12.57 0.19 1.34
C TRP A 51 11.03 0.21 1.28
N LEU A 52 10.42 1.41 1.23
CA LEU A 52 8.98 1.54 1.08
C LEU A 52 8.47 0.96 -0.26
N ILE A 53 9.15 1.24 -1.37
CA ILE A 53 8.80 0.68 -2.69
C ILE A 53 8.94 -0.85 -2.66
N SER A 54 10.05 -1.35 -2.13
CA SER A 54 10.30 -2.79 -2.03
C SER A 54 9.27 -3.49 -1.15
N LEU A 55 8.87 -2.89 -0.03
CA LEU A 55 7.79 -3.39 0.81
C LEU A 55 6.46 -3.47 0.02
N LEU A 56 6.11 -2.42 -0.72
CA LEU A 56 4.87 -2.38 -1.50
C LEU A 56 4.85 -3.38 -2.65
N SER A 57 6.02 -3.66 -3.25
CA SER A 57 6.13 -4.54 -4.43
C SER A 57 5.74 -5.99 -4.14
N ASP A 58 5.99 -6.49 -2.91
CA ASP A 58 5.77 -7.89 -2.55
C ASP A 58 4.80 -8.10 -1.36
N SER A 59 4.10 -7.06 -0.91
CA SER A 59 3.14 -7.18 0.21
C SER A 59 1.69 -6.91 -0.18
N GLY A 60 1.44 -6.27 -1.32
CA GLY A 60 0.10 -5.85 -1.72
C GLY A 60 -0.55 -4.81 -0.82
N MET A 61 0.19 -4.17 0.09
CA MET A 61 -0.30 -3.13 0.99
C MET A 61 -0.73 -1.87 0.22
N ARG A 62 -1.64 -1.08 0.82
CA ARG A 62 -1.86 0.30 0.38
C ARG A 62 -0.70 1.18 0.87
N LEU A 63 -0.38 2.23 0.11
CA LEU A 63 0.70 3.16 0.49
C LEU A 63 0.52 3.70 1.92
N SER A 64 -0.68 4.14 2.29
CA SER A 64 -0.94 4.66 3.64
C SER A 64 -0.85 3.58 4.73
N GLU A 65 -1.10 2.32 4.41
CA GLU A 65 -0.93 1.19 5.33
C GLU A 65 0.56 0.98 5.63
N ALA A 66 1.39 0.95 4.59
CA ALA A 66 2.83 0.78 4.71
C ALA A 66 3.51 1.96 5.42
N LEU A 67 3.20 3.19 5.00
CA LEU A 67 3.77 4.40 5.60
C LEU A 67 3.53 4.51 7.10
N GLY A 68 2.34 4.14 7.55
CA GLY A 68 1.96 4.25 8.95
C GLY A 68 2.36 3.05 9.81
N LEU A 69 3.26 2.17 9.35
CA LEU A 69 3.75 1.07 10.17
C LEU A 69 4.58 1.58 11.34
N ALA A 70 4.36 1.00 12.51
CA ALA A 70 5.31 1.04 13.60
C ALA A 70 6.36 -0.07 13.40
N LYS A 71 7.59 0.14 13.87
CA LYS A 71 8.63 -0.91 13.84
C LYS A 71 8.18 -2.15 14.62
N GLU A 72 7.43 -1.98 15.70
CA GLU A 72 6.86 -3.08 16.49
C GLU A 72 5.82 -3.96 15.74
N ASP A 73 5.25 -3.45 14.64
CA ASP A 73 4.33 -4.22 13.80
C ASP A 73 5.05 -5.27 12.96
N ILE A 74 6.37 -5.12 12.78
CA ILE A 74 7.22 -6.00 11.97
C ILE A 74 7.76 -7.12 12.85
N LYS A 75 7.40 -8.37 12.55
CA LYS A 75 7.77 -9.57 13.29
C LYS A 75 8.68 -10.45 12.45
N LEU A 76 10.01 -10.31 12.65
CA LEU A 76 11.02 -11.08 11.90
C LEU A 76 11.45 -12.36 12.61
N GLU A 77 11.34 -12.41 13.95
CA GLU A 77 11.78 -13.52 14.77
C GLU A 77 10.83 -14.72 14.79
N GLU A 78 9.66 -14.57 14.17
CA GLU A 78 8.66 -15.63 14.08
C GLU A 78 9.05 -16.65 12.99
N PRO A 79 8.60 -17.93 13.10
CA PRO A 79 8.89 -18.97 12.11
C PRO A 79 8.54 -18.58 10.67
N ILE A 80 7.48 -17.80 10.51
CA ILE A 80 7.09 -17.13 9.27
C ILE A 80 7.08 -15.63 9.56
N PRO A 81 8.07 -14.86 9.08
CA PRO A 81 8.09 -13.42 9.26
C PRO A 81 6.83 -12.75 8.69
N TYR A 82 6.28 -11.77 9.43
CA TYR A 82 5.04 -11.09 9.00
C TYR A 82 4.96 -9.65 9.51
N ILE A 83 4.07 -8.87 8.91
CA ILE A 83 3.59 -7.60 9.44
C ILE A 83 2.20 -7.82 10.06
N ARG A 84 2.02 -7.33 11.29
CA ARG A 84 0.72 -7.22 11.95
C ARG A 84 0.11 -5.87 11.63
N LEU A 85 -0.70 -5.78 10.58
CA LEU A 85 -1.33 -4.54 10.17
C LEU A 85 -2.57 -4.25 11.04
N ILE A 86 -2.42 -3.31 11.97
CA ILE A 86 -3.45 -2.86 12.91
C ILE A 86 -3.63 -1.34 12.84
N PRO A 87 -4.76 -0.76 13.28
CA PRO A 87 -4.90 0.69 13.36
C PRO A 87 -3.97 1.29 14.43
N HIS A 88 -3.47 2.50 14.15
CA HIS A 88 -2.69 3.32 15.07
C HIS A 88 -3.29 4.72 15.18
N PRO A 89 -3.01 5.51 16.22
CA PRO A 89 -3.53 6.88 16.34
C PRO A 89 -3.20 7.77 15.13
N TRP A 90 -2.03 7.61 14.54
CA TRP A 90 -1.56 8.36 13.37
C TRP A 90 -1.99 7.76 12.03
N ARG A 91 -2.51 6.53 12.01
CA ARG A 91 -2.91 5.82 10.79
C ARG A 91 -4.19 5.04 11.00
N ARG A 92 -5.27 5.48 10.37
CA ARG A 92 -6.52 4.72 10.28
C ARG A 92 -6.46 3.69 9.15
N LEU A 93 -7.13 2.57 9.31
CA LEU A 93 -7.37 1.62 8.23
C LEU A 93 -8.68 1.95 7.51
N LYS A 94 -8.70 1.78 6.17
CA LYS A 94 -9.84 2.16 5.32
C LYS A 94 -11.10 1.35 5.66
N THR A 95 -10.94 0.06 5.96
CA THR A 95 -12.03 -0.88 6.26
C THR A 95 -11.60 -1.81 7.39
N ARG A 96 -12.56 -2.48 8.03
CA ARG A 96 -12.26 -3.47 9.07
C ARG A 96 -11.43 -4.63 8.49
N SER A 97 -11.69 -5.06 7.25
CA SER A 97 -10.93 -6.11 6.55
C SER A 97 -9.48 -5.72 6.22
N SER A 98 -9.13 -4.43 6.36
CA SER A 98 -7.74 -4.00 6.19
C SER A 98 -6.82 -4.47 7.31
N GLN A 99 -7.37 -4.75 8.52
CA GLN A 99 -6.59 -5.33 9.63
C GLN A 99 -6.29 -6.80 9.33
N ARG A 100 -5.01 -7.15 9.25
CA ARG A 100 -4.58 -8.48 8.83
C ARG A 100 -3.11 -8.76 9.15
N TYR A 101 -2.72 -10.02 9.03
CA TYR A 101 -1.33 -10.43 9.00
C TYR A 101 -0.86 -10.53 7.56
N ILE A 102 0.32 -10.01 7.25
CA ILE A 102 0.91 -10.00 5.91
C ILE A 102 2.23 -10.75 5.97
N PRO A 103 2.31 -11.97 5.44
CA PRO A 103 3.58 -12.71 5.37
C PRO A 103 4.63 -11.91 4.60
N LEU A 104 5.85 -11.91 5.09
CA LEU A 104 6.98 -11.21 4.47
C LEU A 104 7.78 -12.16 3.60
N VAL A 105 7.82 -11.87 2.32
CA VAL A 105 8.58 -12.61 1.31
C VAL A 105 9.36 -11.66 0.41
N GLY A 106 10.34 -12.16 -0.32
CA GLY A 106 11.08 -11.40 -1.35
C GLY A 106 11.60 -10.05 -0.86
N GLU A 107 11.33 -9.03 -1.64
CA GLU A 107 11.81 -7.66 -1.36
C GLU A 107 11.10 -6.99 -0.19
N ALA A 108 9.86 -7.42 0.14
CA ALA A 108 9.19 -6.95 1.35
C ALA A 108 9.93 -7.41 2.63
N LEU A 109 10.43 -8.64 2.65
CA LEU A 109 11.24 -9.16 3.75
C LEU A 109 12.57 -8.42 3.85
N TRP A 110 13.25 -8.19 2.74
CA TRP A 110 14.48 -7.42 2.71
C TRP A 110 14.27 -6.01 3.26
N ALA A 111 13.25 -5.31 2.78
CA ALA A 111 12.93 -3.95 3.22
C ALA A 111 12.67 -3.89 4.74
N CYS A 112 11.92 -4.84 5.28
CA CYS A 112 11.65 -4.90 6.72
C CYS A 112 12.93 -5.15 7.53
N LYS A 113 13.86 -5.96 7.05
CA LYS A 113 15.17 -6.13 7.68
C LYS A 113 15.94 -4.80 7.71
N ARG A 114 16.04 -4.10 6.55
CA ARG A 114 16.71 -2.80 6.48
C ARG A 114 16.10 -1.75 7.42
N ILE A 115 14.74 -1.69 7.50
CA ILE A 115 14.03 -0.80 8.41
C ILE A 115 14.41 -1.06 9.87
N LEU A 116 14.48 -2.32 10.30
CA LEU A 116 14.82 -2.65 11.69
C LEU A 116 16.33 -2.56 11.99
N GLU A 117 17.18 -2.78 11.00
CA GLU A 117 18.64 -2.60 11.10
C GLU A 117 19.02 -1.11 11.14
N HIS A 118 18.18 -0.24 10.56
CA HIS A 118 18.44 1.19 10.59
C HIS A 118 18.29 1.73 12.01
N ASN A 119 19.45 2.10 12.58
CA ASN A 119 19.55 2.53 13.97
C ASN A 119 19.12 4.00 14.11
N ASP A 120 17.82 4.25 14.13
CA ASP A 120 17.23 5.52 14.55
C ASP A 120 16.31 5.29 15.76
N ASP A 121 16.09 6.32 16.56
CA ASP A 121 15.22 6.27 17.76
C ASP A 121 13.73 6.33 17.42
N SER A 122 13.38 6.26 16.12
CA SER A 122 11.99 6.36 15.68
C SER A 122 11.22 5.07 15.94
N ILE A 123 10.00 5.19 16.46
CA ILE A 123 9.05 4.08 16.53
C ILE A 123 8.43 3.75 15.17
N PHE A 124 8.50 4.69 14.20
CA PHE A 124 7.93 4.55 12.87
C PHE A 124 8.88 3.80 11.93
N ALA A 125 8.33 2.95 11.07
CA ALA A 125 9.08 2.33 9.99
C ALA A 125 9.55 3.35 8.92
N PHE A 126 8.77 4.43 8.75
CA PHE A 126 9.02 5.48 7.75
C PHE A 126 8.86 6.88 8.37
N PRO A 127 9.82 7.32 9.21
CA PRO A 127 9.74 8.58 9.95
C PRO A 127 9.75 9.82 9.06
N ARG A 128 10.29 9.72 7.84
CA ARG A 128 10.27 10.80 6.86
C ARG A 128 8.87 11.31 6.51
N TYR A 129 7.87 10.41 6.55
CA TYR A 129 6.50 10.68 6.13
C TYR A 129 5.48 10.51 7.26
N THR A 130 5.89 9.95 8.41
CA THR A 130 4.99 9.61 9.49
C THR A 130 5.48 10.18 10.82
N SER A 131 4.56 10.83 11.53
CA SER A 131 4.74 11.34 12.88
C SER A 131 3.56 10.93 13.77
N ILE A 132 3.63 11.21 15.06
CA ILE A 132 2.57 10.89 16.02
C ILE A 132 1.22 11.50 15.65
N ASN A 133 1.21 12.61 14.91
CA ASN A 133 -0.01 13.34 14.57
C ASN A 133 -0.56 13.01 13.18
N GLN A 134 0.26 12.50 12.27
CA GLN A 134 -0.14 12.31 10.88
C GLN A 134 0.74 11.32 10.10
N CYS A 135 0.15 10.77 9.06
CA CYS A 135 0.83 10.00 8.02
C CYS A 135 0.62 10.70 6.67
N ASN A 136 1.69 11.26 6.08
CA ASN A 136 1.62 12.09 4.87
C ASN A 136 1.75 11.26 3.58
N ALA A 137 0.71 10.48 3.28
CA ALA A 137 0.68 9.61 2.11
C ALA A 137 0.71 10.38 0.77
N ASN A 138 0.19 11.61 0.73
CA ASN A 138 0.18 12.41 -0.50
C ASN A 138 1.59 12.84 -0.89
N SER A 139 2.38 13.33 0.07
CA SER A 139 3.77 13.71 -0.17
C SER A 139 4.61 12.51 -0.59
N ALA A 140 4.47 11.39 0.11
CA ALA A 140 5.15 10.14 -0.26
C ALA A 140 4.75 9.70 -1.68
N SER A 141 3.45 9.67 -2.00
CA SER A 141 2.97 9.29 -3.34
C SER A 141 3.60 10.15 -4.44
N ALA A 142 3.65 11.47 -4.25
CA ALA A 142 4.24 12.38 -5.22
C ALA A 142 5.73 12.09 -5.45
N ALA A 143 6.50 11.94 -4.36
CA ALA A 143 7.94 11.67 -4.43
C ALA A 143 8.24 10.31 -5.08
N LEU A 144 7.54 9.25 -4.65
CA LEU A 144 7.75 7.89 -5.15
C LEU A 144 7.33 7.75 -6.61
N ASN A 145 6.20 8.35 -7.03
CA ASN A 145 5.78 8.34 -8.43
C ASN A 145 6.74 9.12 -9.32
N LYS A 146 7.27 10.26 -8.86
CA LYS A 146 8.31 11.01 -9.59
C LYS A 146 9.55 10.14 -9.82
N TRP A 147 9.98 9.40 -8.80
CA TRP A 147 11.13 8.50 -8.91
C TRP A 147 10.84 7.34 -9.86
N LEU A 148 9.66 6.67 -9.76
CA LEU A 148 9.27 5.60 -10.69
C LEU A 148 9.32 6.07 -12.15
N LYS A 149 8.75 7.24 -12.47
CA LYS A 149 8.79 7.83 -13.81
C LYS A 149 10.20 8.11 -14.33
N SER A 150 11.17 8.31 -13.44
CA SER A 150 12.58 8.48 -13.83
C SER A 150 13.30 7.16 -14.14
N LYS A 151 12.71 6.02 -13.75
CA LYS A 151 13.32 4.70 -13.89
C LYS A 151 12.63 3.83 -14.95
N LEU A 152 11.36 4.07 -15.22
CA LEU A 152 10.54 3.30 -16.15
C LEU A 152 10.12 4.15 -17.36
N ILE A 153 9.92 3.49 -18.49
CA ILE A 153 9.48 4.13 -19.74
C ILE A 153 7.99 4.43 -19.67
N ASP A 154 7.20 3.48 -19.18
CA ASP A 154 5.76 3.61 -19.06
C ASP A 154 5.33 4.37 -17.81
N ASP A 155 4.14 5.01 -17.88
CA ASP A 155 3.58 5.84 -16.82
C ASP A 155 2.91 4.99 -15.73
N TYR A 156 3.71 4.19 -15.02
CA TYR A 156 3.23 3.44 -13.85
C TYR A 156 3.21 4.30 -12.59
N VAL A 157 2.35 3.92 -11.65
CA VAL A 157 2.23 4.57 -10.34
C VAL A 157 2.39 3.55 -9.21
N ILE A 158 2.79 4.03 -8.03
CA ILE A 158 3.00 3.20 -6.83
C ILE A 158 1.81 2.26 -6.54
N HIS A 159 0.59 2.70 -6.78
CA HIS A 159 -0.59 1.85 -6.57
C HIS A 159 -0.65 0.65 -7.53
N GLY A 160 0.04 0.70 -8.67
CA GLY A 160 0.18 -0.40 -9.62
C GLY A 160 0.78 -1.66 -9.00
N PHE A 161 1.71 -1.53 -8.04
CA PHE A 161 2.26 -2.69 -7.33
C PHE A 161 1.19 -3.54 -6.65
N ARG A 162 0.17 -2.90 -6.07
CA ARG A 162 -0.94 -3.62 -5.42
C ARG A 162 -1.80 -4.37 -6.43
N HIS A 163 -2.01 -3.84 -7.64
CA HIS A 163 -2.67 -4.56 -8.72
C HIS A 163 -1.81 -5.74 -9.19
N SER A 164 -0.52 -5.50 -9.43
CA SER A 164 0.42 -6.55 -9.83
C SER A 164 0.54 -7.67 -8.80
N PHE A 165 0.51 -7.36 -7.51
CA PHE A 165 0.50 -8.37 -6.46
C PHE A 165 -0.70 -9.31 -6.58
N ARG A 166 -1.89 -8.75 -6.82
CA ARG A 166 -3.12 -9.54 -7.05
C ARG A 166 -3.01 -10.40 -8.30
N ASP A 167 -2.50 -9.84 -9.39
CA ASP A 167 -2.36 -10.54 -10.67
C ASP A 167 -1.34 -11.66 -10.59
N ARG A 168 -0.21 -11.45 -9.90
CA ARG A 168 0.80 -12.50 -9.63
C ARG A 168 0.24 -13.66 -8.80
N LEU A 169 -0.57 -13.38 -7.79
CA LEU A 169 -1.23 -14.43 -7.00
C LEU A 169 -2.24 -15.21 -7.85
N ARG A 170 -2.99 -14.55 -8.73
CA ARG A 170 -3.88 -15.22 -9.67
C ARG A 170 -3.14 -16.08 -10.69
N ALA A 171 -1.99 -15.61 -11.18
CA ALA A 171 -1.18 -16.34 -12.13
C ALA A 171 -0.65 -17.68 -11.59
N VAL A 172 -0.54 -17.83 -10.27
CA VAL A 172 -0.17 -19.09 -9.60
C VAL A 172 -1.40 -19.82 -9.01
N GLU A 173 -2.60 -19.47 -9.47
CA GLU A 173 -3.86 -20.08 -9.06
C GLU A 173 -4.13 -20.04 -7.54
N CYS A 174 -3.63 -19.01 -6.86
CA CYS A 174 -3.91 -18.82 -5.45
C CYS A 174 -5.43 -18.65 -5.22
N PRO A 175 -6.04 -19.35 -4.24
CA PRO A 175 -7.45 -19.23 -3.94
C PRO A 175 -7.89 -17.77 -3.71
N SER A 176 -9.05 -17.39 -4.24
CA SER A 176 -9.50 -15.99 -4.23
C SER A 176 -9.71 -15.41 -2.84
N ASP A 177 -10.17 -16.24 -1.90
CA ASP A 177 -10.33 -15.87 -0.49
C ASP A 177 -8.99 -15.57 0.18
N ILE A 178 -7.94 -16.34 -0.13
CA ILE A 178 -6.57 -16.09 0.34
C ILE A 178 -6.03 -14.79 -0.29
N ILE A 179 -6.23 -14.59 -1.60
CA ILE A 179 -5.85 -13.33 -2.26
C ILE A 179 -6.49 -12.14 -1.55
N ASP A 180 -7.81 -12.22 -1.29
CA ASP A 180 -8.57 -11.15 -0.66
C ASP A 180 -8.12 -10.91 0.80
N GLN A 181 -7.79 -11.96 1.56
CA GLN A 181 -7.21 -11.85 2.90
C GLN A 181 -5.86 -11.15 2.88
N LEU A 182 -4.92 -11.59 2.02
CA LEU A 182 -3.59 -11.00 1.89
C LEU A 182 -3.65 -9.51 1.53
N GLY A 183 -4.48 -9.16 0.57
CA GLY A 183 -4.62 -7.78 0.12
C GLY A 183 -5.53 -6.92 1.01
N GLY A 184 -6.33 -7.49 1.90
CA GLY A 184 -7.38 -6.77 2.62
C GLY A 184 -8.43 -6.20 1.66
N TRP A 185 -8.83 -6.99 0.65
CA TRP A 185 -9.99 -6.72 -0.18
C TRP A 185 -11.22 -7.31 0.51
N SER A 186 -12.36 -6.63 0.38
CA SER A 186 -13.63 -7.18 0.88
C SER A 186 -14.09 -8.27 -0.06
N LEU A 187 -14.52 -9.41 0.49
CA LEU A 187 -15.33 -10.37 -0.25
C LEU A 187 -16.60 -9.64 -0.69
N LYS A 188 -16.90 -9.69 -1.98
CA LYS A 188 -18.17 -9.19 -2.52
C LYS A 188 -19.25 -10.24 -2.33
#